data_c93aff3beb49789999c371ed41cd0ba7
#
_entry.id   c93aff3beb49789999c371ed41cd0ba7
#
_cell.length_a   1.000
_cell.length_b   1.000
_cell.length_c   1.000
_cell.angle_alpha   90.00
_cell.angle_beta   90.00
_cell.angle_gamma   90.00
#
_symmetry.space_group_name_H-M   'P 1'
#
loop_
_entity.id
_entity.type
_entity.pdbx_description
1 polymer ?
#
loop_
_entity_poly.entity_id
_entity_poly.type
_entity_poly.pdbx_seq_one_letter_code
_entity_poly.pdbx_strand_id
1 'polypeptide(L)'
;VERTDLEKVQAFMKRRAPGQHKYSTTRKEGDIPEVVSGLFEGKTCGAPLCAMIHNTNAHSKDYSNLVKTPRPGHADYTAAVKYGGFQDYRGGGHFSGRLTAPLCFAGAVCMQILERRGIHFGAHIHSIHGIADTPMNPVEITAEELAEVTGKTFPVFSDEAGLRMQEVIEDARLNQDSVGGVVEAAVVLSLIHISEPT
;
A
#
# COMPACT_ATOMS: atom_id res chain seq x y z
N VAL A 1 19.20 17.24 -2.75
CA VAL A 1 18.09 17.86 -3.51
C VAL A 1 17.67 16.88 -4.58
N GLU A 2 16.47 16.33 -4.49
CA GLU A 2 15.95 15.31 -5.39
C GLU A 2 14.68 15.79 -6.08
N ARG A 3 14.59 15.54 -7.39
CA ARG A 3 13.36 15.83 -8.12
C ARG A 3 12.26 14.86 -7.70
N THR A 4 11.06 15.39 -7.44
CA THR A 4 9.88 14.59 -7.09
C THR A 4 8.77 14.90 -8.09
N ASP A 5 8.32 13.88 -8.79
CA ASP A 5 7.20 13.94 -9.71
C ASP A 5 5.92 13.60 -8.93
N LEU A 6 5.11 14.63 -8.66
CA LEU A 6 3.86 14.47 -7.89
C LEU A 6 2.77 13.72 -8.68
N GLU A 7 2.80 13.72 -10.01
CA GLU A 7 1.86 12.95 -10.81
C GLU A 7 2.13 11.45 -10.65
N LYS A 8 3.41 11.05 -10.64
CA LYS A 8 3.81 9.67 -10.33
C LYS A 8 3.43 9.27 -8.91
N VAL A 9 3.63 10.17 -7.94
CA VAL A 9 3.17 9.94 -6.55
C VAL A 9 1.67 9.71 -6.52
N GLN A 10 0.89 10.56 -7.19
CA GLN A 10 -0.57 10.43 -7.22
C GLN A 10 -1.02 9.15 -7.94
N ALA A 11 -0.37 8.76 -9.02
CA ALA A 11 -0.65 7.52 -9.73
C ALA A 11 -0.40 6.29 -8.84
N PHE A 12 0.68 6.29 -8.07
CA PHE A 12 0.97 5.24 -7.10
C PHE A 12 -0.06 5.20 -5.96
N MET A 13 -0.41 6.35 -5.40
CA MET A 13 -1.44 6.49 -4.37
C MET A 13 -2.80 5.98 -4.84
N LYS A 14 -3.16 6.28 -6.09
CA LYS A 14 -4.43 5.84 -6.69
C LYS A 14 -4.55 4.32 -6.75
N ARG A 15 -3.46 3.57 -6.96
CA ARG A 15 -3.49 2.10 -6.95
C ARG A 15 -3.88 1.53 -5.58
N ARG A 16 -3.47 2.19 -4.51
CA ARG A 16 -3.81 1.84 -3.13
C ARG A 16 -5.22 2.30 -2.76
N ALA A 17 -5.73 3.38 -3.35
CA ALA A 17 -6.99 4.01 -2.95
C ALA A 17 -8.16 3.00 -2.93
N PRO A 18 -9.07 3.09 -1.92
CA PRO A 18 -10.18 2.17 -1.79
C PRO A 18 -11.19 2.34 -2.95
N GLY A 19 -11.96 1.28 -3.23
CA GLY A 19 -13.03 1.32 -4.24
C GLY A 19 -12.56 1.12 -5.67
N GLN A 20 -11.33 0.66 -5.90
CA GLN A 20 -10.79 0.40 -7.24
C GLN A 20 -11.24 -0.97 -7.81
N HIS A 21 -11.57 -1.93 -6.96
CA HIS A 21 -11.89 -3.30 -7.34
C HIS A 21 -13.15 -3.81 -6.65
N LYS A 22 -13.82 -4.78 -7.27
CA LYS A 22 -15.05 -5.40 -6.73
C LYS A 22 -14.88 -6.06 -5.35
N TYR A 23 -13.65 -6.49 -5.04
CA TYR A 23 -13.27 -7.11 -3.77
C TYR A 23 -12.67 -6.11 -2.77
N SER A 24 -12.59 -4.83 -3.11
CA SER A 24 -12.21 -3.77 -2.18
C SER A 24 -13.45 -3.20 -1.46
N THR A 25 -13.22 -2.38 -0.43
CA THR A 25 -14.31 -1.66 0.24
C THR A 25 -15.12 -0.81 -0.73
N THR A 26 -16.41 -0.64 -0.47
CA THR A 26 -17.32 0.23 -1.25
C THR A 26 -17.05 1.72 -1.06
N ARG A 27 -16.23 2.10 -0.07
CA ARG A 27 -15.83 3.48 0.17
C ARG A 27 -14.96 3.97 -0.98
N LYS A 28 -15.18 5.22 -1.39
CA LYS A 28 -14.37 5.89 -2.42
C LYS A 28 -13.66 7.05 -1.75
N GLU A 29 -12.34 6.98 -1.71
CA GLU A 29 -11.47 8.05 -1.21
C GLU A 29 -10.40 8.31 -2.27
N GLY A 30 -10.07 9.59 -2.50
CA GLY A 30 -9.11 9.96 -3.55
C GLY A 30 -7.66 9.75 -3.13
N ASP A 31 -7.38 9.65 -1.82
CA ASP A 31 -6.03 9.59 -1.24
C ASP A 31 -5.07 10.60 -1.88
N ILE A 32 -5.55 11.85 -2.08
CA ILE A 32 -4.78 12.91 -2.72
C ILE A 32 -3.87 13.57 -1.67
N PRO A 33 -2.53 13.45 -1.79
CA PRO A 33 -1.61 14.10 -0.87
C PRO A 33 -1.47 15.58 -1.18
N GLU A 34 -1.66 16.42 -0.19
CA GLU A 34 -1.32 17.84 -0.19
C GLU A 34 0.05 18.02 0.48
N VAL A 35 1.06 18.38 -0.30
CA VAL A 35 2.40 18.61 0.24
C VAL A 35 2.47 20.00 0.85
N VAL A 36 2.68 20.07 2.15
CA VAL A 36 2.68 21.32 2.93
C VAL A 36 4.07 21.82 3.28
N SER A 37 5.11 20.96 3.16
CA SER A 37 6.51 21.32 3.45
C SER A 37 7.48 20.40 2.72
N GLY A 38 8.71 20.85 2.52
CA GLY A 38 9.84 20.05 2.05
C GLY A 38 10.00 19.95 0.53
N LEU A 39 9.07 20.53 -0.26
CA LEU A 39 9.21 20.66 -1.71
C LEU A 39 9.18 22.13 -2.14
N PHE A 40 10.06 22.47 -3.07
CA PHE A 40 10.08 23.74 -3.76
C PHE A 40 10.32 23.51 -5.26
N GLU A 41 9.44 23.99 -6.12
CA GLU A 41 9.47 23.82 -7.58
C GLU A 41 9.73 22.36 -8.01
N GLY A 42 9.04 21.40 -7.37
CA GLY A 42 9.15 19.97 -7.68
C GLY A 42 10.44 19.29 -7.21
N LYS A 43 11.21 19.95 -6.33
CA LYS A 43 12.45 19.39 -5.77
C LYS A 43 12.42 19.41 -4.24
N THR A 44 13.03 18.42 -3.62
CA THR A 44 13.23 18.42 -2.16
C THR A 44 14.19 19.56 -1.81
N CYS A 45 13.90 20.32 -0.77
CA CYS A 45 14.67 21.52 -0.39
C CYS A 45 15.49 21.36 0.90
N GLY A 46 15.59 20.14 1.44
CA GLY A 46 16.32 19.86 2.68
C GLY A 46 15.50 20.09 3.97
N ALA A 47 14.34 20.75 3.89
CA ALA A 47 13.38 20.78 4.98
C ALA A 47 12.64 19.44 5.09
N PRO A 48 12.08 19.08 6.25
CA PRO A 48 11.24 17.89 6.38
C PRO A 48 10.11 17.88 5.36
N LEU A 49 9.98 16.76 4.62
CA LEU A 49 8.88 16.57 3.69
C LEU A 49 7.63 16.16 4.48
N CYS A 50 6.62 17.00 4.41
CA CYS A 50 5.34 16.74 5.04
C CYS A 50 4.21 16.82 4.02
N ALA A 51 3.31 15.84 4.08
CA ALA A 51 2.08 15.84 3.29
C ALA A 51 0.88 15.48 4.15
N MET A 52 -0.28 16.06 3.82
CA MET A 52 -1.56 15.74 4.43
C MET A 52 -2.45 15.02 3.44
N ILE A 53 -3.16 14.00 3.91
CA ILE A 53 -4.18 13.29 3.14
C ILE A 53 -5.50 13.48 3.87
N HIS A 54 -6.39 14.28 3.28
CA HIS A 54 -7.66 14.60 3.90
C HIS A 54 -8.63 13.42 3.80
N ASN A 55 -9.24 13.07 4.94
CA ASN A 55 -10.31 12.09 4.98
C ASN A 55 -11.64 12.78 4.65
N THR A 56 -12.11 12.63 3.43
CA THR A 56 -13.33 13.25 2.93
C THR A 56 -14.60 12.44 3.23
N ASN A 57 -14.47 11.20 3.70
CA ASN A 57 -15.59 10.29 3.95
C ASN A 57 -15.63 9.79 5.40
N ALA A 58 -15.48 10.70 6.36
CA ALA A 58 -15.52 10.39 7.78
C ALA A 58 -16.97 10.44 8.33
N HIS A 59 -17.50 9.27 8.73
CA HIS A 59 -18.77 9.14 9.44
C HIS A 59 -18.52 8.81 10.92
N SER A 60 -18.08 9.79 11.70
CA SER A 60 -17.69 9.59 13.11
C SER A 60 -18.80 9.03 14.00
N LYS A 61 -20.07 9.23 13.65
CA LYS A 61 -21.23 8.74 14.39
C LYS A 61 -21.33 7.20 14.37
N ASP A 62 -20.85 6.54 13.32
CA ASP A 62 -20.91 5.09 13.15
C ASP A 62 -20.01 4.33 14.14
N TYR A 63 -19.13 5.04 14.83
CA TYR A 63 -18.14 4.46 15.75
C TYR A 63 -18.45 4.70 17.23
N SER A 64 -19.55 5.39 17.57
CA SER A 64 -19.89 5.74 18.97
C SER A 64 -20.03 4.53 19.89
N ASN A 65 -20.51 3.40 19.36
CA ASN A 65 -20.70 2.16 20.12
C ASN A 65 -19.37 1.47 20.46
N LEU A 66 -18.29 1.73 19.71
CA LEU A 66 -16.98 1.09 19.89
C LEU A 66 -16.28 1.48 21.19
N VAL A 67 -16.69 2.57 21.80
CA VAL A 67 -16.20 2.97 23.13
C VAL A 67 -16.49 1.90 24.17
N LYS A 68 -17.66 1.26 24.08
CA LYS A 68 -18.14 0.26 25.05
C LYS A 68 -18.09 -1.16 24.53
N THR A 69 -18.15 -1.35 23.21
CA THR A 69 -18.27 -2.66 22.58
C THR A 69 -17.18 -2.79 21.51
N PRO A 70 -15.97 -3.27 21.88
CA PRO A 70 -14.87 -3.47 20.93
C PRO A 70 -15.25 -4.50 19.87
N ARG A 71 -14.81 -4.26 18.62
CA ARG A 71 -15.02 -5.20 17.52
C ARG A 71 -14.09 -6.41 17.66
N PRO A 72 -14.59 -7.64 17.45
CA PRO A 72 -13.73 -8.82 17.29
C PRO A 72 -12.76 -8.65 16.11
N GLY A 73 -11.55 -9.17 16.25
CA GLY A 73 -10.55 -9.11 15.16
C GLY A 73 -9.98 -7.72 14.86
N HIS A 74 -10.25 -6.73 15.71
CA HIS A 74 -9.73 -5.36 15.59
C HIS A 74 -8.98 -4.95 16.86
N ALA A 75 -8.19 -3.88 16.82
CA ALA A 75 -7.39 -3.43 17.95
C ALA A 75 -8.16 -2.59 19.00
N ASP A 76 -9.47 -2.50 18.92
CA ASP A 76 -10.27 -1.64 19.78
C ASP A 76 -10.08 -1.96 21.27
N TYR A 77 -10.14 -3.25 21.65
CA TYR A 77 -9.98 -3.69 23.03
C TYR A 77 -8.54 -3.47 23.54
N THR A 78 -7.57 -3.93 22.77
CA THR A 78 -6.16 -3.81 23.14
C THR A 78 -5.71 -2.36 23.22
N ALA A 79 -6.26 -1.49 22.36
CA ALA A 79 -6.04 -0.06 22.40
C ALA A 79 -6.65 0.58 23.66
N ALA A 80 -7.88 0.21 24.01
CA ALA A 80 -8.53 0.70 25.22
C ALA A 80 -7.73 0.33 26.48
N VAL A 81 -7.24 -0.91 26.57
CA VAL A 81 -6.40 -1.36 27.67
C VAL A 81 -5.06 -0.62 27.70
N LYS A 82 -4.36 -0.54 26.56
CA LYS A 82 -3.04 0.07 26.45
C LYS A 82 -3.05 1.56 26.77
N TYR A 83 -4.06 2.28 26.32
CA TYR A 83 -4.14 3.74 26.44
C TYR A 83 -5.16 4.21 27.50
N GLY A 84 -5.64 3.32 28.36
CA GLY A 84 -6.57 3.67 29.45
C GLY A 84 -7.86 4.31 28.96
N GLY A 85 -8.34 3.95 27.77
CA GLY A 85 -9.56 4.50 27.16
C GLY A 85 -9.37 5.82 26.40
N PHE A 86 -8.14 6.35 26.29
CA PHE A 86 -7.83 7.62 25.60
C PHE A 86 -7.47 7.45 24.12
N GLN A 87 -7.63 6.26 23.55
CA GLN A 87 -7.48 6.08 22.11
C GLN A 87 -8.58 6.80 21.31
N ASP A 88 -8.23 7.33 20.15
CA ASP A 88 -9.24 7.79 19.21
C ASP A 88 -9.87 6.59 18.48
N TYR A 89 -11.09 6.22 18.87
CA TYR A 89 -11.83 5.08 18.31
C TYR A 89 -12.46 5.39 16.95
N ARG A 90 -12.51 6.66 16.54
CA ARG A 90 -13.19 7.09 15.30
C ARG A 90 -12.46 6.55 14.08
N GLY A 91 -13.17 5.78 13.24
CA GLY A 91 -12.60 5.20 12.03
C GLY A 91 -11.50 4.16 12.26
N GLY A 92 -11.38 3.61 13.47
CA GLY A 92 -10.28 2.73 13.86
C GLY A 92 -9.03 3.48 14.30
N GLY A 93 -9.02 4.81 14.20
CA GLY A 93 -7.95 5.68 14.68
C GLY A 93 -6.58 5.27 14.17
N HIS A 94 -5.63 5.19 15.08
CA HIS A 94 -4.25 4.81 14.80
C HIS A 94 -4.06 3.36 14.34
N PHE A 95 -5.07 2.50 14.48
CA PHE A 95 -5.04 1.09 14.08
C PHE A 95 -5.76 0.82 12.76
N SER A 96 -6.20 1.87 12.08
CA SER A 96 -6.85 1.74 10.77
C SER A 96 -5.85 1.37 9.68
N GLY A 97 -6.24 0.47 8.76
CA GLY A 97 -5.50 0.20 7.52
C GLY A 97 -5.29 1.45 6.64
N ARG A 98 -6.03 2.52 6.91
CA ARG A 98 -5.85 3.84 6.26
C ARG A 98 -4.45 4.42 6.47
N LEU A 99 -3.76 4.08 7.56
CA LEU A 99 -2.39 4.50 7.82
C LEU A 99 -1.37 3.99 6.80
N THR A 100 -1.74 3.04 5.95
CA THR A 100 -0.91 2.66 4.80
C THR A 100 -0.83 3.75 3.73
N ALA A 101 -1.77 4.71 3.67
CA ALA A 101 -1.73 5.81 2.71
C ALA A 101 -0.49 6.72 2.90
N PRO A 102 -0.16 7.21 4.12
CA PRO A 102 1.09 7.93 4.35
C PRO A 102 2.35 7.11 4.01
N LEU A 103 2.35 5.80 4.26
CA LEU A 103 3.45 4.91 3.87
C LEU A 103 3.61 4.84 2.36
N CYS A 104 2.50 4.73 1.62
CA CYS A 104 2.52 4.75 0.16
C CYS A 104 3.03 6.09 -0.39
N PHE A 105 2.66 7.22 0.22
CA PHE A 105 3.20 8.53 -0.16
C PHE A 105 4.73 8.56 0.00
N ALA A 106 5.24 8.21 1.17
CA ALA A 106 6.67 8.17 1.43
C ALA A 106 7.38 7.19 0.48
N GLY A 107 6.82 6.01 0.28
CA GLY A 107 7.32 4.99 -0.64
C GLY A 107 7.41 5.52 -2.07
N ALA A 108 6.37 6.17 -2.59
CA ALA A 108 6.34 6.71 -3.95
C ALA A 108 7.42 7.80 -4.19
N VAL A 109 7.74 8.58 -3.17
CA VAL A 109 8.86 9.56 -3.24
C VAL A 109 10.20 8.84 -3.22
N CYS A 110 10.39 7.90 -2.27
CA CYS A 110 11.64 7.15 -2.14
C CYS A 110 11.94 6.29 -3.37
N MET A 111 10.93 5.62 -3.94
CA MET A 111 11.08 4.83 -5.16
C MET A 111 11.66 5.65 -6.31
N GLN A 112 11.15 6.85 -6.56
CA GLN A 112 11.67 7.72 -7.61
C GLN A 112 13.15 8.10 -7.41
N ILE A 113 13.57 8.26 -6.14
CA ILE A 113 14.97 8.57 -5.82
C ILE A 113 15.86 7.35 -6.10
N LEU A 114 15.41 6.18 -5.70
CA LEU A 114 16.17 4.94 -5.80
C LEU A 114 16.21 4.40 -7.24
N GLU A 115 15.11 4.51 -7.98
CA GLU A 115 15.08 4.17 -9.41
C GLU A 115 16.09 4.94 -10.23
N ARG A 116 16.31 6.25 -9.93
CA ARG A 116 17.37 7.05 -10.56
C ARG A 116 18.79 6.58 -10.23
N ARG A 117 18.92 5.75 -9.23
CA ARG A 117 20.20 5.11 -8.83
C ARG A 117 20.27 3.65 -9.30
N GLY A 118 19.36 3.23 -10.18
CA GLY A 118 19.31 1.88 -10.69
C GLY A 118 18.79 0.84 -9.69
N ILE A 119 18.13 1.27 -8.61
CA ILE A 119 17.53 0.37 -7.63
C ILE A 119 16.03 0.26 -7.92
N HIS A 120 15.57 -0.94 -8.22
CA HIS A 120 14.19 -1.23 -8.61
C HIS A 120 13.50 -2.10 -7.57
N PHE A 121 12.19 -1.88 -7.41
CA PHE A 121 11.36 -2.56 -6.43
C PHE A 121 10.16 -3.17 -7.12
N GLY A 122 9.77 -4.34 -6.67
CA GLY A 122 8.54 -4.95 -7.11
C GLY A 122 7.98 -5.89 -6.08
N ALA A 123 6.68 -6.14 -6.18
CA ALA A 123 5.99 -7.09 -5.34
C ALA A 123 4.86 -7.75 -6.13
N HIS A 124 4.56 -9.01 -5.78
CA HIS A 124 3.41 -9.72 -6.30
C HIS A 124 2.69 -10.51 -5.21
N ILE A 125 1.51 -10.98 -5.53
CA ILE A 125 0.75 -11.88 -4.68
C ILE A 125 1.28 -13.29 -4.93
N HIS A 126 2.06 -13.81 -3.98
CA HIS A 126 2.62 -15.16 -4.07
C HIS A 126 1.55 -16.24 -3.87
N SER A 127 0.64 -16.04 -2.92
CA SER A 127 -0.46 -17.00 -2.75
C SER A 127 -1.66 -16.39 -2.05
N ILE A 128 -2.86 -16.92 -2.35
CA ILE A 128 -4.09 -16.66 -1.61
C ILE A 128 -4.80 -17.99 -1.37
N HIS A 129 -5.17 -18.28 -0.12
CA HIS A 129 -5.92 -19.47 0.28
C HIS A 129 -5.32 -20.78 -0.24
N GLY A 130 -3.99 -20.89 -0.25
CA GLY A 130 -3.27 -22.08 -0.75
C GLY A 130 -3.14 -22.16 -2.27
N ILE A 131 -3.73 -21.25 -3.04
CA ILE A 131 -3.48 -21.12 -4.48
C ILE A 131 -2.21 -20.32 -4.63
N ALA A 132 -1.16 -20.93 -5.17
CA ALA A 132 0.13 -20.28 -5.35
C ALA A 132 0.29 -19.74 -6.77
N ASP A 133 0.97 -18.62 -6.88
CA ASP A 133 1.54 -18.07 -8.11
C ASP A 133 2.95 -18.63 -8.35
N THR A 134 3.54 -18.30 -9.48
CA THR A 134 4.95 -18.57 -9.74
C THR A 134 5.82 -17.76 -8.78
N PRO A 135 6.71 -18.38 -7.98
CA PRO A 135 7.59 -17.64 -7.09
C PRO A 135 8.62 -16.83 -7.86
N MET A 136 9.08 -15.72 -7.29
CA MET A 136 10.23 -14.99 -7.83
C MET A 136 11.49 -15.84 -7.75
N ASN A 137 12.28 -15.85 -8.82
CA ASN A 137 13.61 -16.42 -8.74
C ASN A 137 14.54 -15.45 -7.99
N PRO A 138 15.04 -15.80 -6.79
CA PRO A 138 15.81 -14.88 -5.97
C PRO A 138 17.17 -14.48 -6.55
N VAL A 139 17.62 -15.17 -7.60
CA VAL A 139 18.93 -14.91 -8.24
C VAL A 139 18.79 -14.23 -9.59
N GLU A 140 17.73 -14.54 -10.33
CA GLU A 140 17.58 -14.15 -11.73
C GLU A 140 16.48 -13.10 -11.98
N ILE A 141 15.69 -12.74 -10.96
CA ILE A 141 14.62 -11.74 -11.12
C ILE A 141 15.19 -10.41 -11.63
N THR A 142 14.61 -9.89 -12.69
CA THR A 142 15.05 -8.66 -13.33
C THR A 142 14.19 -7.46 -12.95
N ALA A 143 14.70 -6.25 -13.21
CA ALA A 143 13.95 -5.01 -13.00
C ALA A 143 12.72 -4.94 -13.92
N GLU A 144 12.82 -5.46 -15.13
CA GLU A 144 11.76 -5.51 -16.13
C GLU A 144 10.62 -6.43 -15.69
N GLU A 145 10.92 -7.63 -15.20
CA GLU A 145 9.93 -8.58 -14.65
C GLU A 145 9.22 -7.99 -13.42
N LEU A 146 9.97 -7.33 -12.53
CA LEU A 146 9.39 -6.64 -11.38
C LEU A 146 8.45 -5.51 -11.80
N ALA A 147 8.83 -4.71 -12.81
CA ALA A 147 8.00 -3.63 -13.31
C ALA A 147 6.72 -4.17 -13.98
N GLU A 148 6.84 -5.24 -14.77
CA GLU A 148 5.70 -5.88 -15.42
C GLU A 148 4.68 -6.41 -14.40
N VAL A 149 5.12 -7.26 -13.46
CA VAL A 149 4.20 -7.83 -12.48
C VAL A 149 3.60 -6.78 -11.56
N THR A 150 4.40 -5.83 -11.11
CA THR A 150 3.93 -4.73 -10.26
C THR A 150 2.95 -3.82 -11.01
N GLY A 151 3.07 -3.68 -12.32
CA GLY A 151 2.18 -2.87 -13.17
C GLY A 151 0.78 -3.45 -13.33
N LYS A 152 0.58 -4.74 -13.07
CA LYS A 152 -0.72 -5.41 -13.22
C LYS A 152 -1.73 -4.91 -12.17
N THR A 153 -2.99 -4.90 -12.53
CA THR A 153 -4.10 -4.58 -11.61
C THR A 153 -4.21 -5.58 -10.46
N PHE A 154 -4.01 -6.87 -10.77
CA PHE A 154 -3.86 -7.95 -9.81
C PHE A 154 -2.46 -8.52 -10.02
N PRO A 155 -1.48 -8.17 -9.17
CA PRO A 155 -0.08 -8.42 -9.42
C PRO A 155 0.29 -9.89 -9.17
N VAL A 156 0.23 -10.70 -10.22
CA VAL A 156 0.64 -12.11 -10.28
C VAL A 156 1.41 -12.37 -11.57
N PHE A 157 2.33 -13.34 -11.56
CA PHE A 157 3.02 -13.80 -12.77
C PHE A 157 2.08 -14.62 -13.66
N SER A 158 1.35 -15.57 -13.07
CA SER A 158 0.37 -16.42 -13.77
C SER A 158 -1.03 -15.81 -13.69
N ASP A 159 -1.56 -15.36 -14.82
CA ASP A 159 -2.92 -14.82 -14.89
C ASP A 159 -3.97 -15.89 -14.53
N GLU A 160 -3.72 -17.18 -14.84
CA GLU A 160 -4.58 -18.30 -14.44
C GLU A 160 -4.64 -18.43 -12.91
N ALA A 161 -3.49 -18.43 -12.22
CA ALA A 161 -3.44 -18.41 -10.76
C ALA A 161 -4.17 -17.21 -10.18
N GLY A 162 -3.99 -16.04 -10.80
CA GLY A 162 -4.67 -14.80 -10.41
C GLY A 162 -6.19 -14.88 -10.52
N LEU A 163 -6.73 -15.50 -11.56
CA LEU A 163 -8.18 -15.72 -11.70
C LEU A 163 -8.71 -16.63 -10.59
N ARG A 164 -8.05 -17.75 -10.33
CA ARG A 164 -8.41 -18.66 -9.24
C ARG A 164 -8.35 -18.01 -7.86
N MET A 165 -7.33 -17.18 -7.61
CA MET A 165 -7.24 -16.39 -6.37
C MET A 165 -8.41 -15.41 -6.22
N GLN A 166 -8.81 -14.74 -7.30
CA GLN A 166 -9.95 -13.84 -7.29
C GLN A 166 -11.28 -14.56 -7.06
N GLU A 167 -11.44 -15.80 -7.54
CA GLU A 167 -12.62 -16.62 -7.30
C GLU A 167 -12.77 -16.97 -5.81
N VAL A 168 -11.70 -17.38 -5.13
CA VAL A 168 -11.76 -17.68 -3.68
C VAL A 168 -11.96 -16.44 -2.82
N ILE A 169 -11.44 -15.28 -3.23
CA ILE A 169 -11.73 -14.01 -2.56
C ILE A 169 -13.23 -13.70 -2.67
N GLU A 170 -13.80 -13.87 -3.84
CA GLU A 170 -15.22 -13.60 -4.08
C GLU A 170 -16.12 -14.58 -3.32
N ASP A 171 -15.76 -15.85 -3.28
CA ASP A 171 -16.47 -16.87 -2.50
C ASP A 171 -16.45 -16.52 -1.00
N ALA A 172 -15.29 -16.18 -0.45
CA ALA A 172 -15.19 -15.75 0.93
C ALA A 172 -16.05 -14.50 1.21
N ARG A 173 -16.04 -13.52 0.30
CA ARG A 173 -16.88 -12.31 0.41
C ARG A 173 -18.37 -12.64 0.45
N LEU A 174 -18.84 -13.56 -0.40
CA LEU A 174 -20.23 -14.00 -0.43
C LEU A 174 -20.63 -14.73 0.86
N ASN A 175 -19.71 -15.47 1.45
CA ASN A 175 -19.89 -16.16 2.72
C ASN A 175 -19.65 -15.27 3.95
N GLN A 176 -19.42 -13.96 3.76
CA GLN A 176 -19.09 -13.00 4.84
C GLN A 176 -17.85 -13.41 5.65
N ASP A 177 -16.90 -14.01 4.98
CA ASP A 177 -15.62 -14.47 5.52
C ASP A 177 -14.45 -13.77 4.80
N SER A 178 -13.23 -14.10 5.17
CA SER A 178 -12.00 -13.56 4.58
C SER A 178 -10.97 -14.67 4.36
N VAL A 179 -10.10 -14.46 3.40
CA VAL A 179 -8.97 -15.34 3.11
C VAL A 179 -7.65 -14.60 3.35
N GLY A 180 -6.64 -15.35 3.79
CA GLY A 180 -5.28 -14.84 3.91
C GLY A 180 -4.45 -15.15 2.67
N GLY A 181 -3.26 -14.54 2.62
CA GLY A 181 -2.32 -14.73 1.53
C GLY A 181 -0.90 -14.37 1.91
N VAL A 182 0.01 -14.59 0.97
CA VAL A 182 1.43 -14.25 1.06
C VAL A 182 1.76 -13.28 -0.07
N VAL A 183 2.47 -12.22 0.26
CA VAL A 183 3.05 -11.28 -0.71
C VAL A 183 4.55 -11.52 -0.75
N GLU A 184 5.10 -11.62 -1.94
CA GLU A 184 6.53 -11.68 -2.18
C GLU A 184 7.00 -10.35 -2.76
N ALA A 185 8.14 -9.84 -2.29
CA ALA A 185 8.72 -8.58 -2.73
C ALA A 185 10.22 -8.74 -2.97
N ALA A 186 10.73 -8.07 -3.99
CA ALA A 186 12.14 -8.07 -4.30
C ALA A 186 12.65 -6.66 -4.58
N VAL A 187 13.95 -6.51 -4.36
CA VAL A 187 14.74 -5.31 -4.70
C VAL A 187 15.90 -5.77 -5.56
N VAL A 188 16.02 -5.17 -6.74
CA VAL A 188 17.14 -5.43 -7.63
C VAL A 188 17.95 -4.17 -7.87
N LEU A 189 19.26 -4.33 -7.95
CA LEU A 189 20.20 -3.28 -8.26
C LEU A 189 20.70 -3.48 -9.70
N SER A 190 20.50 -2.49 -10.56
CA SER A 190 21.06 -2.54 -11.91
C SER A 190 22.58 -2.45 -11.86
N LEU A 191 23.26 -3.44 -12.40
CA LEU A 191 24.72 -3.51 -12.45
C LEU A 191 25.36 -2.41 -13.33
N ILE A 192 24.57 -1.72 -14.15
CA ILE A 192 25.05 -0.64 -15.03
C ILE A 192 25.67 0.52 -14.23
N HIS A 193 25.23 0.71 -12.97
CA HIS A 193 25.71 1.79 -12.10
C HIS A 193 26.83 1.38 -11.14
N ILE A 194 27.28 0.11 -11.15
CA ILE A 194 28.38 -0.37 -10.29
C ILE A 194 29.76 -0.17 -10.95
N SER A 195 29.82 0.21 -12.22
CA SER A 195 31.07 0.25 -13.00
C SER A 195 31.77 1.61 -13.03
N GLU A 196 31.38 2.58 -12.20
CA GLU A 196 32.20 3.79 -12.04
C GLU A 196 33.11 3.65 -10.81
N PRO A 197 34.42 3.42 -11.01
CA PRO A 197 35.35 3.55 -9.91
C PRO A 197 35.48 5.04 -9.54
N THR A 198 35.19 5.32 -8.28
CA THR A 198 35.51 6.61 -7.66
C THR A 198 37.01 6.88 -7.68
#